data_1d5aece6e25b09bdcfffa4245ba03c22
#
_entry.id   1d5aece6e25b09bdcfffa4245ba03c22
#
_cell.length_a   1.000
_cell.length_b   1.000
_cell.length_c   1.000
_cell.angle_alpha   90.00
_cell.angle_beta   90.00
_cell.angle_gamma   90.00
#
_symmetry.space_group_name_H-M   'P 1'
#
loop_
_entity.id
_entity.type
_entity.pdbx_description
1 polymer ?
#
loop_
_entity_poly.entity_id
_entity_poly.type
_entity_poly.pdbx_seq_one_letter_code
_entity_poly.pdbx_strand_id
1 'polypeptide(L)'
;MGIRERAKLYLYESDEEILSRLTGSLEVLSKGRTAVLFSGGLDSSLLTALAKPRSDLRLYTVGYPGSHDLDAGRRGAEEMGLPWEPILIDDTVLAEAVAFLRDRMGLTDPVVISFEVPLYVVCSQVKEKVLLSGQGADELFGGYARYAAMSPSELGRARAEDLQRLLFEGFLREVRMAEGFGKTLVCPYLDLNVIETALSIPCEELFGELGNKQPLRRIAASMGLGSAKAPKKAAQYGSGVMKAMKRLAASEGKDLGRWVAEVER
;
A
#
# COMPACT_ATOMS: atom_id res chain seq x y z
N MET A 1 -25.36 32.15 -14.92
CA MET A 1 -25.52 30.81 -15.56
C MET A 1 -24.14 30.38 -16.02
N GLY A 2 -23.40 29.69 -15.15
CA GLY A 2 -22.00 29.28 -15.40
C GLY A 2 -21.97 27.81 -15.71
N ILE A 3 -21.64 27.48 -16.94
CA ILE A 3 -21.39 26.10 -17.41
C ILE A 3 -20.05 25.70 -16.78
N ARG A 4 -20.09 24.84 -15.78
CA ARG A 4 -18.90 24.09 -15.35
C ARG A 4 -18.59 23.11 -16.46
N GLU A 5 -17.69 23.45 -17.36
CA GLU A 5 -17.00 22.47 -18.20
C GLU A 5 -16.31 21.48 -17.28
N ARG A 6 -16.87 20.28 -17.17
CA ARG A 6 -16.14 19.11 -16.71
C ARG A 6 -15.07 18.87 -17.77
N ALA A 7 -13.84 19.27 -17.51
CA ALA A 7 -12.72 18.84 -18.29
C ALA A 7 -12.77 17.30 -18.31
N LYS A 8 -13.12 16.71 -19.46
CA LYS A 8 -12.97 15.28 -19.69
C LYS A 8 -11.48 15.01 -19.55
N LEU A 9 -11.07 14.39 -18.44
CA LEU A 9 -9.72 13.85 -18.33
C LEU A 9 -9.63 12.73 -19.39
N TYR A 10 -8.88 13.00 -20.44
CA TYR A 10 -8.59 11.97 -21.43
C TYR A 10 -7.54 11.03 -20.80
N LEU A 11 -7.86 9.75 -20.75
CA LEU A 11 -6.88 8.71 -20.46
C LEU A 11 -5.97 8.56 -21.69
N TYR A 12 -4.70 8.33 -21.46
CA TYR A 12 -3.78 7.87 -22.49
C TYR A 12 -4.05 6.39 -22.78
N GLU A 13 -3.61 5.91 -23.93
CA GLU A 13 -3.70 4.49 -24.29
C GLU A 13 -3.02 3.61 -23.22
N SER A 14 -1.88 4.05 -22.70
CA SER A 14 -1.18 3.40 -21.59
C SER A 14 -2.01 3.32 -20.30
N ASP A 15 -2.82 4.33 -19.98
CA ASP A 15 -3.69 4.32 -18.80
C ASP A 15 -4.83 3.31 -18.95
N GLU A 16 -5.42 3.21 -20.14
CA GLU A 16 -6.48 2.24 -20.45
C GLU A 16 -5.94 0.80 -20.38
N GLU A 17 -4.72 0.58 -20.86
CA GLU A 17 -4.07 -0.71 -20.77
C GLU A 17 -3.78 -1.09 -19.31
N ILE A 18 -3.21 -0.18 -18.49
CA ILE A 18 -3.00 -0.41 -17.05
C ILE A 18 -4.33 -0.74 -16.37
N LEU A 19 -5.38 0.02 -16.63
CA LEU A 19 -6.70 -0.22 -16.07
C LEU A 19 -7.21 -1.62 -16.43
N SER A 20 -7.05 -2.02 -17.69
CA SER A 20 -7.42 -3.35 -18.19
C SER A 20 -6.62 -4.45 -17.48
N ARG A 21 -5.28 -4.32 -17.37
CA ARG A 21 -4.42 -5.31 -16.72
C ARG A 21 -4.69 -5.42 -15.22
N LEU A 22 -4.85 -4.31 -14.51
CA LEU A 22 -5.24 -4.30 -13.10
C LEU A 22 -6.62 -4.94 -12.89
N THR A 23 -7.55 -4.67 -13.78
CA THR A 23 -8.88 -5.27 -13.77
C THR A 23 -8.81 -6.80 -13.95
N GLY A 24 -7.99 -7.26 -14.89
CA GLY A 24 -7.75 -8.69 -15.14
C GLY A 24 -7.07 -9.39 -13.96
N SER A 25 -6.07 -8.76 -13.34
CA SER A 25 -5.37 -9.34 -12.18
C SER A 25 -6.28 -9.55 -10.95
N LEU A 26 -7.42 -8.85 -10.90
CA LEU A 26 -8.43 -9.01 -9.85
C LEU A 26 -9.44 -10.15 -10.12
N GLU A 27 -9.38 -10.82 -11.26
CA GLU A 27 -10.27 -11.96 -11.56
C GLU A 27 -10.02 -13.16 -10.65
N VAL A 28 -8.84 -13.23 -10.03
CA VAL A 28 -8.52 -14.22 -8.98
C VAL A 28 -9.40 -14.06 -7.73
N LEU A 29 -9.97 -12.87 -7.50
CA LEU A 29 -10.88 -12.65 -6.39
C LEU A 29 -12.20 -13.37 -6.66
N SER A 30 -12.52 -14.31 -5.78
CA SER A 30 -13.82 -14.99 -5.79
C SER A 30 -14.91 -14.07 -5.20
N LYS A 31 -16.18 -14.44 -5.37
CA LYS A 31 -17.33 -13.75 -4.73
C LYS A 31 -17.35 -13.85 -3.19
N GLY A 32 -16.29 -14.42 -2.59
CA GLY A 32 -16.10 -14.48 -1.14
C GLY A 32 -15.73 -13.13 -0.53
N ARG A 33 -15.52 -13.15 0.78
CA ARG A 33 -15.05 -11.96 1.50
C ARG A 33 -13.56 -11.74 1.31
N THR A 34 -13.19 -10.50 0.99
CA THR A 34 -11.80 -10.06 0.85
C THR A 34 -11.54 -8.92 1.82
N ALA A 35 -10.50 -9.07 2.64
CA ALA A 35 -9.96 -7.98 3.45
C ALA A 35 -9.04 -7.12 2.59
N VAL A 36 -9.26 -5.82 2.56
CA VAL A 36 -8.38 -4.87 1.88
C VAL A 36 -7.50 -4.19 2.91
N LEU A 37 -6.17 -4.23 2.71
CA LEU A 37 -5.22 -3.40 3.45
C LEU A 37 -5.38 -1.96 2.95
N PHE A 38 -6.19 -1.18 3.65
CA PHE A 38 -6.71 0.08 3.15
C PHE A 38 -6.15 1.27 3.92
N SER A 39 -5.30 2.06 3.29
CA SER A 39 -4.75 3.30 3.88
C SER A 39 -5.54 4.56 3.49
N GLY A 40 -6.55 4.45 2.62
CA GLY A 40 -7.23 5.61 2.03
C GLY A 40 -6.36 6.39 1.03
N GLY A 41 -5.14 5.91 0.73
CA GLY A 41 -4.25 6.46 -0.29
C GLY A 41 -4.65 6.04 -1.71
N LEU A 42 -3.93 6.57 -2.70
CA LEU A 42 -4.22 6.35 -4.12
C LEU A 42 -4.28 4.87 -4.49
N ASP A 43 -3.25 4.10 -4.12
CA ASP A 43 -3.06 2.72 -4.57
C ASP A 43 -4.15 1.79 -4.04
N SER A 44 -4.37 1.82 -2.73
CA SER A 44 -5.40 1.01 -2.08
C SER A 44 -6.81 1.42 -2.50
N SER A 45 -7.06 2.72 -2.70
CA SER A 45 -8.37 3.20 -3.15
C SER A 45 -8.68 2.78 -4.59
N LEU A 46 -7.70 2.86 -5.50
CA LEU A 46 -7.89 2.42 -6.88
C LEU A 46 -8.18 0.92 -6.93
N LEU A 47 -7.37 0.09 -6.26
CA LEU A 47 -7.63 -1.36 -6.20
C LEU A 47 -8.99 -1.69 -5.58
N THR A 48 -9.37 -1.00 -4.52
CA THR A 48 -10.68 -1.17 -3.87
C THR A 48 -11.81 -0.90 -4.85
N ALA A 49 -11.74 0.21 -5.59
CA ALA A 49 -12.77 0.55 -6.57
C ALA A 49 -12.89 -0.49 -7.69
N LEU A 50 -11.76 -1.02 -8.18
CA LEU A 50 -11.72 -2.06 -9.20
C LEU A 50 -12.17 -3.43 -8.68
N ALA A 51 -11.91 -3.75 -7.42
CA ALA A 51 -12.29 -5.03 -6.80
C ALA A 51 -13.77 -5.06 -6.35
N LYS A 52 -14.38 -3.90 -6.06
CA LYS A 52 -15.75 -3.79 -5.55
C LYS A 52 -16.81 -4.57 -6.34
N PRO A 53 -16.77 -4.64 -7.70
CA PRO A 53 -17.74 -5.44 -8.46
C PRO A 53 -17.52 -6.95 -8.37
N ARG A 54 -16.39 -7.42 -7.81
CA ARG A 54 -15.91 -8.80 -7.87
C ARG A 54 -16.03 -9.56 -6.56
N SER A 55 -15.93 -8.86 -5.42
CA SER A 55 -15.84 -9.47 -4.10
C SER A 55 -16.59 -8.65 -3.06
N ASP A 56 -17.02 -9.31 -1.98
CA ASP A 56 -17.52 -8.65 -0.77
C ASP A 56 -16.33 -8.09 0.00
N LEU A 57 -16.10 -6.78 -0.10
CA LEU A 57 -14.92 -6.12 0.45
C LEU A 57 -15.18 -5.61 1.86
N ARG A 58 -14.20 -5.84 2.75
CA ARG A 58 -14.07 -5.17 4.03
C ARG A 58 -12.74 -4.44 4.11
N LEU A 59 -12.78 -3.16 4.40
CA LEU A 59 -11.59 -2.32 4.43
C LEU A 59 -11.02 -2.27 5.84
N TYR A 60 -9.72 -2.57 5.97
CA TYR A 60 -9.00 -2.56 7.24
C TYR A 60 -7.89 -1.52 7.20
N THR A 61 -7.88 -0.63 8.16
CA THR A 61 -6.80 0.35 8.34
C THR A 61 -6.16 0.16 9.71
N VAL A 62 -4.87 -0.11 9.72
CA VAL A 62 -4.08 -0.29 10.94
C VAL A 62 -3.41 1.03 11.32
N GLY A 63 -3.46 1.41 12.59
CA GLY A 63 -2.75 2.59 13.05
C GLY A 63 -2.95 2.90 14.52
N TYR A 64 -2.10 3.78 15.02
CA TYR A 64 -2.28 4.39 16.34
C TYR A 64 -3.48 5.33 16.34
N PRO A 65 -4.18 5.49 17.46
CA PRO A 65 -5.26 6.45 17.59
C PRO A 65 -4.84 7.85 17.12
N GLY A 66 -5.65 8.46 16.24
CA GLY A 66 -5.35 9.78 15.64
C GLY A 66 -4.27 9.75 14.55
N SER A 67 -3.89 8.60 14.06
CA SER A 67 -2.97 8.49 12.91
C SER A 67 -3.62 8.96 11.62
N HIS A 68 -2.79 9.46 10.72
CA HIS A 68 -3.24 9.94 9.42
C HIS A 68 -3.98 8.87 8.60
N ASP A 69 -3.49 7.63 8.62
CA ASP A 69 -4.06 6.56 7.80
C ASP A 69 -5.44 6.15 8.30
N LEU A 70 -5.69 6.16 9.62
CA LEU A 70 -7.05 5.93 10.16
C LEU A 70 -8.03 6.99 9.66
N ASP A 71 -7.63 8.27 9.68
CA ASP A 71 -8.48 9.36 9.19
C ASP A 71 -8.70 9.27 7.67
N ALA A 72 -7.65 8.96 6.91
CA ALA A 72 -7.74 8.81 5.46
C ALA A 72 -8.56 7.57 5.07
N GLY A 73 -8.34 6.45 5.77
CA GLY A 73 -9.09 5.20 5.57
C GLY A 73 -10.58 5.38 5.83
N ARG A 74 -10.94 6.04 6.93
CA ARG A 74 -12.35 6.35 7.23
C ARG A 74 -12.99 7.18 6.11
N ARG A 75 -12.37 8.29 5.70
CA ARG A 75 -12.91 9.14 4.63
C ARG A 75 -13.02 8.41 3.30
N GLY A 76 -12.00 7.63 2.91
CA GLY A 76 -12.04 6.87 1.66
C GLY A 76 -13.10 5.78 1.66
N ALA A 77 -13.32 5.12 2.79
CA ALA A 77 -14.37 4.12 2.94
C ALA A 77 -15.77 4.73 2.87
N GLU A 78 -15.99 5.87 3.52
CA GLU A 78 -17.23 6.65 3.45
C GLU A 78 -17.52 7.08 1.98
N GLU A 79 -16.51 7.59 1.27
CA GLU A 79 -16.62 7.96 -0.15
C GLU A 79 -17.04 6.78 -1.03
N MET A 80 -16.50 5.59 -0.76
CA MET A 80 -16.79 4.38 -1.54
C MET A 80 -18.05 3.65 -1.09
N GLY A 81 -18.63 4.01 0.06
CA GLY A 81 -19.77 3.32 0.64
C GLY A 81 -19.46 1.86 0.97
N LEU A 82 -18.29 1.56 1.53
CA LEU A 82 -17.84 0.23 1.88
C LEU A 82 -17.65 0.06 3.39
N PRO A 83 -17.87 -1.16 3.92
CA PRO A 83 -17.61 -1.47 5.32
C PRO A 83 -16.13 -1.23 5.67
N TRP A 84 -15.88 -0.46 6.72
CA TRP A 84 -14.54 -0.14 7.19
C TRP A 84 -14.39 -0.47 8.66
N GLU A 85 -13.24 -1.03 9.00
CA GLU A 85 -12.90 -1.41 10.37
C GLU A 85 -11.47 -0.90 10.70
N PRO A 86 -11.34 0.04 11.65
CA PRO A 86 -10.03 0.44 12.14
C PRO A 86 -9.46 -0.65 13.05
N ILE A 87 -8.23 -1.02 12.83
CA ILE A 87 -7.46 -1.86 13.76
C ILE A 87 -6.52 -0.93 14.53
N LEU A 88 -6.92 -0.62 15.75
CA LEU A 88 -6.12 0.22 16.62
C LEU A 88 -4.96 -0.59 17.21
N ILE A 89 -3.77 -0.04 17.11
CA ILE A 89 -2.57 -0.59 17.75
C ILE A 89 -2.16 0.29 18.92
N ASP A 90 -1.66 -0.36 19.95
CA ASP A 90 -1.00 0.24 21.10
C ASP A 90 0.44 -0.25 21.21
N ASP A 91 1.11 0.13 22.26
CA ASP A 91 2.51 -0.21 22.49
C ASP A 91 2.72 -1.72 22.71
N THR A 92 1.75 -2.40 23.29
CA THR A 92 1.78 -3.87 23.51
C THR A 92 1.68 -4.60 22.17
N VAL A 93 0.66 -4.28 21.37
CA VAL A 93 0.49 -4.86 20.02
C VAL A 93 1.70 -4.56 19.14
N LEU A 94 2.29 -3.36 19.25
CA LEU A 94 3.51 -3.03 18.51
C LEU A 94 4.69 -3.88 18.95
N ALA A 95 4.92 -4.03 20.26
CA ALA A 95 6.01 -4.86 20.80
C ALA A 95 5.88 -6.33 20.36
N GLU A 96 4.68 -6.89 20.44
CA GLU A 96 4.38 -8.26 19.96
C GLU A 96 4.64 -8.39 18.45
N ALA A 97 4.24 -7.42 17.65
CA ALA A 97 4.45 -7.42 16.21
C ALA A 97 5.95 -7.37 15.87
N VAL A 98 6.71 -6.47 16.51
CA VAL A 98 8.16 -6.34 16.30
C VAL A 98 8.89 -7.62 16.73
N ALA A 99 8.56 -8.19 17.90
CA ALA A 99 9.15 -9.44 18.36
C ALA A 99 8.83 -10.60 17.41
N PHE A 100 7.60 -10.71 16.91
CA PHE A 100 7.24 -11.74 15.91
C PHE A 100 8.04 -11.57 14.61
N LEU A 101 8.10 -10.35 14.06
CA LEU A 101 8.82 -10.07 12.82
C LEU A 101 10.32 -10.34 12.95
N ARG A 102 10.92 -10.03 14.11
CA ARG A 102 12.31 -10.36 14.40
C ARG A 102 12.50 -11.88 14.53
N ASP A 103 11.74 -12.53 15.39
CA ASP A 103 12.02 -13.92 15.82
C ASP A 103 11.57 -14.97 14.81
N ARG A 104 10.46 -14.70 14.10
CA ARG A 104 9.87 -15.64 13.15
C ARG A 104 10.19 -15.33 11.69
N MET A 105 10.41 -14.04 11.38
CA MET A 105 10.71 -13.62 10.01
C MET A 105 12.17 -13.24 9.81
N GLY A 106 12.98 -13.21 10.88
CA GLY A 106 14.40 -12.88 10.84
C GLY A 106 14.73 -11.44 10.51
N LEU A 107 13.77 -10.52 10.74
CA LEU A 107 13.95 -9.11 10.40
C LEU A 107 14.72 -8.36 11.50
N THR A 108 15.71 -7.59 11.10
CA THR A 108 16.52 -6.78 12.01
C THR A 108 16.50 -5.28 11.66
N ASP A 109 16.15 -4.93 10.41
CA ASP A 109 16.05 -3.53 9.98
C ASP A 109 14.76 -2.89 10.53
N PRO A 110 14.85 -1.88 11.41
CA PRO A 110 13.69 -1.22 11.97
C PRO A 110 12.77 -0.57 10.92
N VAL A 111 13.32 -0.14 9.78
CA VAL A 111 12.54 0.47 8.71
C VAL A 111 11.68 -0.60 8.05
N VAL A 112 12.28 -1.73 7.70
CA VAL A 112 11.56 -2.89 7.14
C VAL A 112 10.48 -3.37 8.10
N ILE A 113 10.81 -3.56 9.37
CA ILE A 113 9.85 -3.98 10.41
C ILE A 113 8.67 -3.02 10.47
N SER A 114 8.91 -1.72 10.41
CA SER A 114 7.85 -0.72 10.49
C SER A 114 6.85 -0.77 9.32
N PHE A 115 7.28 -1.26 8.15
CA PHE A 115 6.39 -1.52 7.01
C PHE A 115 5.57 -2.79 7.19
N GLU A 116 6.15 -3.82 7.81
CA GLU A 116 5.53 -5.13 7.96
C GLU A 116 4.51 -5.20 9.10
N VAL A 117 4.64 -4.32 10.12
CA VAL A 117 3.72 -4.31 11.27
C VAL A 117 2.24 -4.22 10.84
N PRO A 118 1.80 -3.34 9.93
CA PRO A 118 0.40 -3.31 9.51
C PRO A 118 -0.08 -4.63 8.89
N LEU A 119 0.73 -5.27 8.05
CA LEU A 119 0.37 -6.56 7.45
C LEU A 119 0.29 -7.65 8.51
N TYR A 120 1.27 -7.73 9.43
CA TYR A 120 1.24 -8.68 10.55
C TYR A 120 -0.05 -8.54 11.36
N VAL A 121 -0.42 -7.32 11.73
CA VAL A 121 -1.61 -7.04 12.54
C VAL A 121 -2.88 -7.45 11.78
N VAL A 122 -3.00 -7.15 10.50
CA VAL A 122 -4.12 -7.64 9.67
C VAL A 122 -4.13 -9.16 9.63
N CYS A 123 -2.99 -9.80 9.34
CA CYS A 123 -2.90 -11.26 9.28
C CYS A 123 -3.35 -11.94 10.58
N SER A 124 -2.99 -11.37 11.73
CA SER A 124 -3.30 -11.96 13.04
C SER A 124 -4.73 -11.72 13.51
N GLN A 125 -5.40 -10.66 13.06
CA GLN A 125 -6.68 -10.24 13.64
C GLN A 125 -7.90 -10.43 12.74
N VAL A 126 -7.75 -10.32 11.40
CA VAL A 126 -8.92 -10.41 10.52
C VAL A 126 -9.32 -11.85 10.25
N LYS A 127 -10.60 -12.08 9.95
CA LYS A 127 -11.17 -13.41 9.70
C LYS A 127 -11.11 -13.83 8.23
N GLU A 128 -11.03 -12.87 7.34
CA GLU A 128 -10.95 -13.09 5.90
C GLU A 128 -9.71 -13.89 5.54
N LYS A 129 -9.85 -14.81 4.60
CA LYS A 129 -8.75 -15.65 4.10
C LYS A 129 -7.99 -15.00 2.94
N VAL A 130 -8.63 -14.07 2.25
CA VAL A 130 -8.03 -13.35 1.11
C VAL A 130 -7.75 -11.93 1.55
N LEU A 131 -6.50 -11.50 1.39
CA LEU A 131 -6.00 -10.16 1.67
C LEU A 131 -5.65 -9.48 0.35
N LEU A 132 -6.16 -8.28 0.11
CA LEU A 132 -5.84 -7.45 -1.05
C LEU A 132 -4.92 -6.30 -0.62
N SER A 133 -3.76 -6.19 -1.27
CA SER A 133 -2.73 -5.20 -0.98
C SER A 133 -2.35 -4.37 -2.20
N GLY A 134 -2.07 -3.08 -1.98
CA GLY A 134 -1.54 -2.15 -2.98
C GLY A 134 -0.02 -2.21 -3.17
N GLN A 135 0.63 -3.28 -2.73
CA GLN A 135 2.07 -3.46 -2.85
C GLN A 135 2.53 -3.49 -4.30
N GLY A 136 3.67 -2.88 -4.60
CA GLY A 136 4.26 -2.78 -5.94
C GLY A 136 3.93 -1.48 -6.70
N ALA A 137 2.91 -0.73 -6.27
CA ALA A 137 2.53 0.50 -6.95
C ALA A 137 3.62 1.59 -6.91
N ASP A 138 4.42 1.64 -5.85
CA ASP A 138 5.48 2.64 -5.69
C ASP A 138 6.64 2.41 -6.64
N GLU A 139 7.08 1.18 -6.74
CA GLU A 139 8.15 0.74 -7.63
C GLU A 139 7.78 0.93 -9.09
N LEU A 140 6.56 0.52 -9.44
CA LEU A 140 6.10 0.50 -10.83
C LEU A 140 5.73 1.89 -11.37
N PHE A 141 5.18 2.75 -10.55
CA PHE A 141 4.60 4.03 -11.00
C PHE A 141 5.30 5.27 -10.45
N GLY A 142 6.52 5.12 -9.91
CA GLY A 142 7.32 6.25 -9.49
C GLY A 142 6.85 6.88 -8.17
N GLY A 143 6.41 6.06 -7.21
CA GLY A 143 5.82 6.54 -5.97
C GLY A 143 6.79 7.10 -4.94
N TYR A 144 8.06 6.74 -4.97
CA TYR A 144 9.04 7.20 -3.98
C TYR A 144 9.49 8.64 -4.22
N ALA A 145 9.58 9.43 -3.14
CA ALA A 145 9.98 10.83 -3.24
C ALA A 145 11.35 11.04 -3.90
N ARG A 146 12.29 10.09 -3.68
CA ARG A 146 13.63 10.14 -4.28
C ARG A 146 13.64 10.06 -5.81
N TYR A 147 12.60 9.48 -6.42
CA TYR A 147 12.50 9.33 -7.86
C TYR A 147 12.31 10.67 -8.59
N ALA A 148 11.70 11.65 -7.93
CA ALA A 148 11.39 12.95 -8.54
C ALA A 148 12.64 13.78 -8.93
N ALA A 149 13.79 13.48 -8.34
CA ALA A 149 15.06 14.17 -8.63
C ALA A 149 15.96 13.42 -9.61
N MET A 150 15.53 12.23 -10.09
CA MET A 150 16.33 11.38 -10.98
C MET A 150 16.10 11.74 -12.45
N SER A 151 17.15 11.59 -13.25
CA SER A 151 17.00 11.59 -14.72
C SER A 151 16.20 10.36 -15.18
N PRO A 152 15.60 10.35 -16.38
CA PRO A 152 14.82 9.21 -16.87
C PRO A 152 15.60 7.89 -16.85
N SER A 153 16.90 7.91 -17.20
CA SER A 153 17.73 6.71 -17.18
C SER A 153 18.07 6.20 -15.77
N GLU A 154 18.27 7.11 -14.82
CA GLU A 154 18.47 6.77 -13.41
C GLU A 154 17.18 6.22 -12.80
N LEU A 155 16.06 6.86 -13.11
CA LEU A 155 14.74 6.43 -12.65
C LEU A 155 14.40 5.02 -13.17
N GLY A 156 14.62 4.74 -14.45
CA GLY A 156 14.39 3.43 -15.03
C GLY A 156 15.19 2.33 -14.30
N ARG A 157 16.48 2.57 -14.03
CA ARG A 157 17.31 1.64 -13.25
C ARG A 157 16.85 1.49 -11.82
N ALA A 158 16.59 2.60 -11.12
CA ALA A 158 16.16 2.58 -9.72
C ALA A 158 14.82 1.84 -9.55
N ARG A 159 13.87 2.03 -10.46
CA ARG A 159 12.59 1.29 -10.47
C ARG A 159 12.81 -0.21 -10.63
N ALA A 160 13.66 -0.62 -11.58
CA ALA A 160 13.95 -2.02 -11.81
C ALA A 160 14.64 -2.68 -10.60
N GLU A 161 15.61 -2.00 -9.98
CA GLU A 161 16.30 -2.47 -8.78
C GLU A 161 15.37 -2.58 -7.58
N ASP A 162 14.52 -1.57 -7.37
CA ASP A 162 13.55 -1.58 -6.27
C ASP A 162 12.48 -2.66 -6.48
N LEU A 163 11.98 -2.84 -7.70
CA LEU A 163 11.05 -3.90 -8.04
C LEU A 163 11.67 -5.28 -7.83
N GLN A 164 12.92 -5.47 -8.26
CA GLN A 164 13.64 -6.73 -8.06
C GLN A 164 13.77 -7.03 -6.56
N ARG A 165 14.18 -6.05 -5.75
CA ARG A 165 14.26 -6.21 -4.29
C ARG A 165 12.91 -6.53 -3.69
N LEU A 166 11.85 -5.83 -4.12
CA LEU A 166 10.49 -6.12 -3.66
C LEU A 166 10.10 -7.56 -3.99
N LEU A 167 10.24 -8.01 -5.23
CA LEU A 167 9.82 -9.34 -5.66
C LEU A 167 10.56 -10.46 -4.94
N PHE A 168 11.88 -10.35 -4.78
CA PHE A 168 12.71 -11.42 -4.22
C PHE A 168 12.86 -11.39 -2.70
N GLU A 169 12.62 -10.24 -2.06
CA GLU A 169 12.77 -10.10 -0.61
C GLU A 169 11.44 -9.75 0.06
N GLY A 170 10.83 -8.61 -0.30
CA GLY A 170 9.64 -8.08 0.34
C GLY A 170 8.42 -8.97 0.13
N PHE A 171 8.02 -9.14 -1.12
CA PHE A 171 6.79 -9.87 -1.48
C PHE A 171 6.82 -11.33 -1.03
N LEU A 172 7.94 -12.04 -1.23
CA LEU A 172 8.05 -13.43 -0.76
C LEU A 172 7.92 -13.54 0.76
N ARG A 173 8.44 -12.57 1.50
CA ARG A 173 8.31 -12.49 2.95
C ARG A 173 6.86 -12.26 3.36
N GLU A 174 6.19 -11.30 2.73
CA GLU A 174 4.78 -10.97 3.00
C GLU A 174 3.85 -12.16 2.67
N VAL A 175 4.08 -12.85 1.56
CA VAL A 175 3.34 -14.07 1.20
C VAL A 175 3.53 -15.15 2.28
N ARG A 176 4.78 -15.44 2.69
CA ARG A 176 5.05 -16.42 3.74
C ARG A 176 4.40 -16.05 5.07
N MET A 177 4.39 -14.77 5.41
CA MET A 177 3.70 -14.28 6.60
C MET A 177 2.20 -14.54 6.50
N ALA A 178 1.55 -14.15 5.41
CA ALA A 178 0.12 -14.38 5.20
C ALA A 178 -0.24 -15.87 5.23
N GLU A 179 0.53 -16.71 4.55
CA GLU A 179 0.37 -18.17 4.55
C GLU A 179 0.51 -18.76 5.96
N GLY A 180 1.44 -18.26 6.77
CA GLY A 180 1.62 -18.67 8.17
C GLY A 180 0.38 -18.42 9.04
N PHE A 181 -0.48 -17.50 8.66
CA PHE A 181 -1.80 -17.22 9.25
C PHE A 181 -2.96 -17.87 8.48
N GLY A 182 -2.69 -18.75 7.52
CA GLY A 182 -3.70 -19.41 6.69
C GLY A 182 -4.43 -18.46 5.73
N LYS A 183 -3.76 -17.42 5.27
CA LYS A 183 -4.29 -16.39 4.37
C LYS A 183 -3.58 -16.38 3.02
N THR A 184 -4.27 -15.89 2.00
CA THR A 184 -3.73 -15.65 0.67
C THR A 184 -3.58 -14.15 0.47
N LEU A 185 -2.37 -13.68 0.15
CA LEU A 185 -2.09 -12.29 -0.18
C LEU A 185 -2.19 -12.09 -1.70
N VAL A 186 -3.03 -11.16 -2.13
CA VAL A 186 -3.23 -10.77 -3.52
C VAL A 186 -2.68 -9.36 -3.71
N CYS A 187 -1.70 -9.22 -4.60
CA CYS A 187 -1.04 -7.96 -4.94
C CYS A 187 -1.16 -7.67 -6.44
N PRO A 188 -2.27 -7.08 -6.90
CA PRO A 188 -2.56 -6.90 -8.33
C PRO A 188 -1.50 -6.12 -9.10
N TYR A 189 -0.82 -5.16 -8.45
CA TYR A 189 0.27 -4.43 -9.09
C TYR A 189 1.47 -5.34 -9.41
N LEU A 190 1.63 -6.47 -8.71
CA LEU A 190 2.71 -7.43 -8.95
C LEU A 190 2.32 -8.56 -9.92
N ASP A 191 1.15 -8.48 -10.57
CA ASP A 191 0.82 -9.33 -11.71
C ASP A 191 1.78 -9.06 -12.88
N LEU A 192 2.25 -10.10 -13.55
CA LEU A 192 3.25 -9.98 -14.61
C LEU A 192 2.80 -9.06 -15.75
N ASN A 193 1.53 -9.13 -16.14
CA ASN A 193 1.02 -8.27 -17.21
C ASN A 193 0.96 -6.80 -16.76
N VAL A 194 0.68 -6.54 -15.48
CA VAL A 194 0.73 -5.18 -14.90
C VAL A 194 2.16 -4.67 -14.85
N ILE A 195 3.10 -5.52 -14.41
CA ILE A 195 4.54 -5.18 -14.37
C ILE A 195 5.05 -4.82 -15.77
N GLU A 196 4.80 -5.67 -16.77
CA GLU A 196 5.23 -5.44 -18.14
C GLU A 196 4.67 -4.12 -18.69
N THR A 197 3.37 -3.90 -18.54
CA THR A 197 2.73 -2.64 -18.99
C THR A 197 3.29 -1.44 -18.22
N ALA A 198 3.45 -1.51 -16.92
CA ALA A 198 3.98 -0.39 -16.12
C ALA A 198 5.43 -0.05 -16.48
N LEU A 199 6.27 -1.05 -16.75
CA LEU A 199 7.66 -0.84 -17.13
C LEU A 199 7.83 -0.29 -18.57
N SER A 200 6.84 -0.47 -19.44
CA SER A 200 6.83 0.11 -20.78
C SER A 200 6.49 1.60 -20.82
N ILE A 201 5.96 2.16 -19.72
CA ILE A 201 5.62 3.58 -19.64
C ILE A 201 6.90 4.42 -19.60
N PRO A 202 7.04 5.45 -20.46
CA PRO A 202 8.14 6.39 -20.39
C PRO A 202 8.23 7.02 -18.99
N CYS A 203 9.46 7.11 -18.46
CA CYS A 203 9.69 7.62 -17.11
C CYS A 203 9.14 9.04 -16.89
N GLU A 204 9.13 9.85 -17.95
CA GLU A 204 8.61 11.22 -17.97
C GLU A 204 7.11 11.27 -17.70
N GLU A 205 6.37 10.22 -18.06
CA GLU A 205 4.91 10.15 -17.87
C GLU A 205 4.50 9.78 -16.43
N LEU A 206 5.46 9.36 -15.60
CA LEU A 206 5.17 8.96 -14.20
C LEU A 206 4.94 10.17 -13.29
N PHE A 207 5.37 11.35 -13.73
CA PHE A 207 5.24 12.60 -13.00
C PHE A 207 4.49 13.64 -13.83
N GLY A 208 3.71 14.49 -13.20
CA GLY A 208 2.95 15.53 -13.89
C GLY A 208 2.17 16.43 -12.93
N GLU A 209 1.17 17.11 -13.44
CA GLU A 209 0.39 18.10 -12.68
C GLU A 209 -0.30 17.53 -11.43
N LEU A 210 -0.68 16.25 -11.46
CA LEU A 210 -1.27 15.58 -10.31
C LEU A 210 -0.21 15.01 -9.33
N GLY A 211 1.07 15.18 -9.63
CA GLY A 211 2.19 14.70 -8.83
C GLY A 211 2.83 13.42 -9.39
N ASN A 212 3.37 12.59 -8.52
CA ASN A 212 3.90 11.26 -8.84
C ASN A 212 2.77 10.24 -9.13
N LYS A 213 3.09 9.09 -9.70
CA LYS A 213 2.13 8.05 -10.11
C LYS A 213 1.06 8.59 -11.05
N GLN A 214 1.44 9.47 -11.95
CA GLN A 214 0.54 10.19 -12.82
C GLN A 214 -0.47 9.27 -13.55
N PRO A 215 -0.09 8.10 -14.11
CA PRO A 215 -1.05 7.19 -14.73
C PRO A 215 -2.14 6.73 -13.76
N LEU A 216 -1.77 6.29 -12.55
CA LEU A 216 -2.74 5.84 -11.55
C LEU A 216 -3.66 6.98 -11.10
N ARG A 217 -3.14 8.21 -10.99
CA ARG A 217 -3.93 9.39 -10.65
C ARG A 217 -4.94 9.75 -11.74
N ARG A 218 -4.55 9.66 -13.02
CA ARG A 218 -5.49 9.89 -14.14
C ARG A 218 -6.61 8.86 -14.12
N ILE A 219 -6.28 7.58 -13.93
CA ILE A 219 -7.28 6.50 -13.80
C ILE A 219 -8.20 6.76 -12.61
N ALA A 220 -7.65 7.02 -11.43
CA ALA A 220 -8.45 7.30 -10.23
C ALA A 220 -9.36 8.53 -10.40
N ALA A 221 -8.86 9.59 -11.06
CA ALA A 221 -9.64 10.79 -11.35
C ALA A 221 -10.77 10.51 -12.34
N SER A 222 -10.54 9.68 -13.38
CA SER A 222 -11.58 9.27 -14.33
C SER A 222 -12.71 8.49 -13.68
N MET A 223 -12.38 7.74 -12.60
CA MET A 223 -13.34 7.01 -11.77
C MET A 223 -14.00 7.88 -10.69
N GLY A 224 -13.62 9.14 -10.56
CA GLY A 224 -14.17 10.08 -9.58
C GLY A 224 -13.64 9.89 -8.16
N LEU A 225 -12.52 9.18 -7.96
CA LEU A 225 -11.95 8.92 -6.64
C LEU A 225 -11.23 10.17 -6.09
N GLY A 226 -11.58 10.60 -4.89
CA GLY A 226 -10.94 11.71 -4.19
C GLY A 226 -9.45 11.49 -3.92
N SER A 227 -9.03 10.23 -3.79
CA SER A 227 -7.64 9.82 -3.62
C SER A 227 -6.73 10.19 -4.80
N ALA A 228 -7.28 10.49 -5.99
CA ALA A 228 -6.53 10.97 -7.15
C ALA A 228 -5.69 12.22 -6.85
N LYS A 229 -6.15 13.07 -5.93
CA LYS A 229 -5.49 14.31 -5.49
C LYS A 229 -4.85 14.20 -4.11
N ALA A 230 -4.95 13.04 -3.45
CA ALA A 230 -4.42 12.88 -2.10
C ALA A 230 -2.88 12.95 -2.10
N PRO A 231 -2.28 13.66 -1.14
CA PRO A 231 -0.83 13.64 -0.95
C PRO A 231 -0.40 12.25 -0.49
N LYS A 232 0.77 11.79 -0.99
CA LYS A 232 1.31 10.51 -0.55
C LYS A 232 1.93 10.63 0.84
N LYS A 233 1.62 9.66 1.72
CA LYS A 233 2.42 9.34 2.91
C LYS A 233 2.82 7.88 2.85
N ALA A 234 4.08 7.58 3.21
CA ALA A 234 4.53 6.19 3.33
C ALA A 234 3.90 5.54 4.57
N ALA A 235 3.52 4.26 4.46
CA ALA A 235 2.72 3.53 5.46
C ALA A 235 3.29 3.59 6.90
N GLN A 236 4.62 3.52 7.07
CA GLN A 236 5.26 3.59 8.39
C GLN A 236 5.08 4.94 9.09
N TYR A 237 4.86 6.01 8.34
CA TYR A 237 4.59 7.35 8.90
C TYR A 237 3.09 7.62 9.03
N GLY A 238 2.30 7.12 8.09
CA GLY A 238 0.85 7.30 8.06
C GLY A 238 0.15 6.57 9.22
N SER A 239 0.55 5.34 9.51
CA SER A 239 0.04 4.52 10.62
C SER A 239 0.50 4.95 12.02
N GLY A 240 1.61 5.73 12.11
CA GLY A 240 2.23 6.11 13.37
C GLY A 240 3.22 5.08 13.92
N VAL A 241 3.40 3.93 13.30
CA VAL A 241 4.27 2.82 13.75
C VAL A 241 5.70 3.29 13.98
N MET A 242 6.35 3.90 12.98
CA MET A 242 7.74 4.36 13.11
C MET A 242 7.90 5.40 14.25
N LYS A 243 6.91 6.29 14.42
CA LYS A 243 6.92 7.27 15.51
C LYS A 243 6.85 6.59 16.87
N ALA A 244 6.02 5.57 17.01
CA ALA A 244 5.87 4.81 18.24
C ALA A 244 7.13 3.99 18.56
N MET A 245 7.72 3.30 17.57
CA MET A 245 8.99 2.57 17.73
C MET A 245 10.10 3.50 18.25
N LYS A 246 10.26 4.69 17.64
CA LYS A 246 11.25 5.67 18.09
C LYS A 246 10.99 6.17 19.51
N ARG A 247 9.72 6.39 19.87
CA ARG A 247 9.34 6.83 21.22
C ARG A 247 9.64 5.75 22.26
N LEU A 248 9.31 4.49 21.97
CA LEU A 248 9.58 3.37 22.88
C LEU A 248 11.09 3.16 23.05
N ALA A 249 11.85 3.14 21.98
CA ALA A 249 13.30 3.04 22.06
C ALA A 249 13.90 4.15 22.95
N ALA A 250 13.47 5.40 22.73
CA ALA A 250 13.94 6.54 23.53
C ALA A 250 13.53 6.45 25.00
N SER A 251 12.33 5.96 25.33
CA SER A 251 11.89 5.78 26.74
C SER A 251 12.72 4.75 27.50
N GLU A 252 13.34 3.81 26.79
CA GLU A 252 14.24 2.80 27.34
C GLU A 252 15.73 3.18 27.25
N GLY A 253 16.04 4.40 26.77
CA GLY A 253 17.42 4.86 26.58
C GLY A 253 18.18 4.08 25.49
N LYS A 254 17.48 3.51 24.53
CA LYS A 254 18.03 2.70 23.44
C LYS A 254 17.96 3.44 22.09
N ASP A 255 18.90 3.15 21.21
CA ASP A 255 18.68 3.42 19.79
C ASP A 255 17.64 2.44 19.21
N LEU A 256 17.13 2.76 18.02
CA LEU A 256 16.02 2.01 17.43
C LEU A 256 16.41 0.57 17.07
N GLY A 257 17.64 0.34 16.58
CA GLY A 257 18.13 -0.99 16.24
C GLY A 257 18.26 -1.88 17.48
N ARG A 258 18.83 -1.33 18.56
CA ARG A 258 18.94 -2.03 19.83
C ARG A 258 17.58 -2.33 20.46
N TRP A 259 16.63 -1.40 20.38
CA TRP A 259 15.27 -1.63 20.86
C TRP A 259 14.59 -2.81 20.09
N VAL A 260 14.69 -2.82 18.76
CA VAL A 260 14.17 -3.93 17.93
C VAL A 260 14.81 -5.26 18.32
N ALA A 261 16.12 -5.27 18.59
CA ALA A 261 16.84 -6.50 18.96
C ALA A 261 16.42 -7.05 20.32
N GLU A 262 16.05 -6.19 21.27
CA GLU A 262 15.82 -6.52 22.68
C GLU A 262 14.34 -6.48 23.11
N VAL A 263 13.40 -5.98 22.26
CA VAL A 263 11.98 -5.89 22.64
C VAL A 263 11.42 -7.29 22.93
N GLU A 264 10.76 -7.41 24.07
CA GLU A 264 10.07 -8.62 24.51
C GLU A 264 8.56 -8.54 24.19
N ARG A 265 7.91 -9.70 24.15
CA ARG A 265 6.46 -9.81 23.91
C ARG A 265 5.68 -9.42 25.13
#